data_0bfbca1da02ae00b37e162a11c796984
#
_entry.id   0bfbca1da02ae00b37e162a11c796984
#
_cell.length_a   1.000
_cell.length_b   1.000
_cell.length_c   1.000
_cell.angle_alpha   90.00
_cell.angle_beta   90.00
_cell.angle_gamma   90.00
#
_symmetry.space_group_name_H-M   'P 1'
#
loop_
_entity.id
_entity.type
_entity.pdbx_description
1 polymer ?
#
loop_
_entity_poly.entity_id
_entity_poly.type
_entity_poly.pdbx_seq_one_letter_code
_entity_poly.pdbx_strand_id
1 'polypeptide(L)'
;MKSINLQRTESLLMELIPQALSQLQNSKINSLPITGVNCKNGKYDAIVYFDGSDFDKDEVKEVIESLKKANGRIKSDVLASTGWYKCPNFKFELDTYLEKSKKIED
;
A
#
# COMPACT_ATOMS: atom_id res chain seq x y z
N MET A 1 14.69 9.12 13.31
CA MET A 1 15.07 9.01 11.88
C MET A 1 15.12 7.54 11.47
N LYS A 2 14.56 7.23 10.30
CA LYS A 2 14.60 5.85 9.82
C LYS A 2 15.98 5.49 9.29
N SER A 3 16.36 4.22 9.45
CA SER A 3 17.61 3.74 8.89
C SER A 3 17.56 3.73 7.37
N ILE A 4 18.72 3.73 6.73
CA ILE A 4 18.83 3.63 5.27
C ILE A 4 18.19 2.35 4.78
N ASN A 5 18.32 1.25 5.52
CA ASN A 5 17.71 -0.03 5.15
C ASN A 5 16.19 0.04 5.12
N LEU A 6 15.57 0.72 6.08
CA LEU A 6 14.12 0.90 6.09
C LEU A 6 13.66 1.78 4.93
N GLN A 7 14.41 2.83 4.63
CA GLN A 7 14.09 3.70 3.50
C GLN A 7 14.16 2.94 2.18
N ARG A 8 15.16 2.09 2.00
CA ARG A 8 15.27 1.24 0.82
C ARG A 8 14.13 0.25 0.72
N THR A 9 13.73 -0.33 1.86
CA THR A 9 12.60 -1.24 1.91
C THR A 9 11.32 -0.53 1.48
N GLU A 10 11.08 0.66 2.01
CA GLU A 10 9.91 1.47 1.64
C GLU A 10 9.90 1.81 0.15
N SER A 11 11.05 2.21 -0.40
CA SER A 11 11.16 2.54 -1.83
C SER A 11 10.89 1.32 -2.71
N LEU A 12 11.43 0.18 -2.31
CA LEU A 12 11.22 -1.06 -3.05
C LEU A 12 9.74 -1.48 -3.02
N LEU A 13 9.09 -1.37 -1.86
CA LEU A 13 7.68 -1.67 -1.74
C LEU A 13 6.81 -0.73 -2.58
N MET A 14 7.21 0.54 -2.71
CA MET A 14 6.51 1.48 -3.59
C MET A 14 6.49 1.03 -5.04
N GLU A 15 7.49 0.26 -5.47
CA GLU A 15 7.52 -0.31 -6.81
C GLU A 15 6.79 -1.64 -6.90
N LEU A 16 6.99 -2.51 -5.89
CA LEU A 16 6.50 -3.88 -5.96
C LEU A 16 5.00 -4.00 -5.66
N ILE A 17 4.47 -3.19 -4.76
CA ILE A 17 3.05 -3.28 -4.40
C ILE A 17 2.16 -2.92 -5.58
N PRO A 18 2.37 -1.81 -6.30
CA PRO A 18 1.57 -1.55 -7.50
C PRO A 18 1.67 -2.66 -8.55
N GLN A 19 2.84 -3.26 -8.72
CA GLN A 19 3.02 -4.37 -9.64
C GLN A 19 2.21 -5.59 -9.21
N ALA A 20 2.24 -5.90 -7.91
CA ALA A 20 1.46 -7.01 -7.37
C ALA A 20 -0.04 -6.77 -7.55
N LEU A 21 -0.50 -5.54 -7.31
CA LEU A 21 -1.91 -5.18 -7.50
C LEU A 21 -2.32 -5.33 -8.96
N SER A 22 -1.45 -4.96 -9.89
CA SER A 22 -1.76 -5.04 -11.32
C SER A 22 -1.98 -6.47 -11.80
N GLN A 23 -1.48 -7.46 -11.06
CA GLN A 23 -1.67 -8.88 -11.38
C GLN A 23 -3.04 -9.40 -10.91
N LEU A 24 -3.75 -8.65 -10.09
CA LEU A 24 -5.03 -9.08 -9.55
C LEU A 24 -6.16 -8.81 -10.55
N GLN A 25 -7.17 -9.66 -10.52
CA GLN A 25 -8.31 -9.52 -11.42
C GLN A 25 -9.35 -8.50 -10.94
N ASN A 26 -9.25 -8.06 -9.70
CA ASN A 26 -10.21 -7.12 -9.13
C ASN A 26 -9.94 -5.71 -9.65
N SER A 27 -10.85 -5.20 -10.49
CA SER A 27 -10.69 -3.89 -11.13
C SER A 27 -10.69 -2.72 -10.14
N LYS A 28 -11.21 -2.91 -8.93
CA LYS A 28 -11.21 -1.86 -7.91
C LYS A 28 -9.82 -1.59 -7.36
N ILE A 29 -8.95 -2.59 -7.36
CA ILE A 29 -7.64 -2.47 -6.74
C ILE A 29 -6.47 -2.68 -7.70
N ASN A 30 -6.69 -3.23 -8.89
CA ASN A 30 -5.57 -3.54 -9.78
C ASN A 30 -4.88 -2.30 -10.36
N SER A 31 -5.55 -1.16 -10.37
CA SER A 31 -4.96 0.11 -10.81
C SER A 31 -4.99 1.18 -9.71
N LEU A 32 -5.11 0.74 -8.45
CA LEU A 32 -5.18 1.65 -7.31
C LEU A 32 -3.88 2.45 -7.16
N PRO A 33 -3.95 3.79 -7.12
CA PRO A 33 -2.73 4.58 -6.93
C PRO A 33 -2.19 4.44 -5.51
N ILE A 34 -0.95 3.98 -5.38
CA ILE A 34 -0.27 3.88 -4.10
C ILE A 34 0.57 5.14 -3.91
N THR A 35 0.33 5.86 -2.83
CA THR A 35 0.95 7.16 -2.57
C THR A 35 2.12 7.10 -1.59
N GLY A 36 2.19 6.06 -0.78
CA GLY A 36 3.30 5.94 0.16
C GLY A 36 3.32 4.62 0.89
N VAL A 37 4.48 4.29 1.45
CA VAL A 37 4.68 3.12 2.29
C VAL A 37 5.47 3.58 3.52
N ASN A 38 5.02 3.20 4.69
CA ASN A 38 5.66 3.56 5.96
C ASN A 38 5.91 2.31 6.80
N CYS A 39 7.18 1.94 6.98
CA CYS A 39 7.59 0.81 7.81
C CYS A 39 7.76 1.29 9.26
N LYS A 40 6.70 1.23 10.07
CA LYS A 40 6.71 1.76 11.43
C LYS A 40 7.51 0.93 12.42
N ASN A 41 7.37 -0.39 12.35
CA ASN A 41 8.00 -1.29 13.31
C ASN A 41 9.10 -2.11 12.63
N GLY A 42 10.01 -1.40 11.96
CA GLY A 42 11.06 -2.05 11.24
C GLY A 42 10.50 -2.87 10.08
N LYS A 43 10.94 -4.13 9.98
CA LYS A 43 10.56 -5.00 8.87
C LYS A 43 9.29 -5.81 9.13
N TYR A 44 8.63 -5.60 10.27
CA TYR A 44 7.49 -6.44 10.65
C TYR A 44 6.15 -5.91 10.18
N ASP A 45 5.98 -4.58 10.16
CA ASP A 45 4.71 -3.97 9.78
C ASP A 45 4.96 -2.81 8.83
N ALA A 46 4.14 -2.72 7.80
CA ALA A 46 4.19 -1.62 6.84
C ALA A 46 2.78 -1.10 6.59
N ILE A 47 2.63 0.22 6.64
CA ILE A 47 1.38 0.87 6.27
C ILE A 47 1.51 1.33 4.83
N VAL A 48 0.57 0.93 4.00
CA VAL A 48 0.53 1.29 2.58
C VAL A 48 -0.62 2.27 2.37
N TYR A 49 -0.29 3.46 1.89
CA TYR A 49 -1.27 4.51 1.67
C TYR A 49 -1.70 4.55 0.21
N PHE A 50 -2.97 4.77 -0.02
CA PHE A 50 -3.51 4.86 -1.37
C PHE A 50 -4.37 6.11 -1.53
N ASP A 51 -4.45 6.60 -2.77
CA ASP A 51 -5.28 7.75 -3.12
C ASP A 51 -6.72 7.29 -3.32
N GLY A 52 -7.62 7.75 -2.46
CA GLY A 52 -9.03 7.42 -2.54
C GLY A 52 -9.90 8.59 -2.96
N SER A 53 -9.30 9.63 -3.56
CA SER A 53 -10.06 10.83 -3.93
C SER A 53 -11.19 10.58 -4.92
N ASP A 54 -11.07 9.50 -5.73
CA ASP A 54 -12.10 9.13 -6.71
C ASP A 54 -13.17 8.19 -6.13
N PHE A 55 -13.07 7.85 -4.85
CA PHE A 55 -13.98 6.91 -4.20
C PHE A 55 -14.83 7.61 -3.15
N ASP A 56 -16.09 7.19 -3.01
CA ASP A 56 -16.89 7.59 -1.86
C ASP A 56 -16.54 6.70 -0.64
N LYS A 57 -17.18 6.98 0.51
CA LYS A 57 -16.88 6.26 1.75
C LYS A 57 -17.12 4.77 1.64
N ASP A 58 -18.21 4.38 0.97
CA ASP A 58 -18.56 2.96 0.81
C ASP A 58 -17.57 2.26 -0.11
N GLU A 59 -17.16 2.93 -1.18
CA GLU A 59 -16.16 2.40 -2.09
C GLU A 59 -14.80 2.22 -1.41
N VAL A 60 -14.41 3.17 -0.55
CA VAL A 60 -13.16 3.05 0.21
C VAL A 60 -13.20 1.80 1.10
N LYS A 61 -14.32 1.54 1.77
CA LYS A 61 -14.47 0.33 2.58
C LYS A 61 -14.33 -0.94 1.73
N GLU A 62 -14.95 -0.96 0.56
CA GLU A 62 -14.85 -2.10 -0.36
C GLU A 62 -13.43 -2.31 -0.84
N VAL A 63 -12.72 -1.23 -1.16
CA VAL A 63 -11.32 -1.29 -1.58
C VAL A 63 -10.46 -1.89 -0.46
N ILE A 64 -10.62 -1.40 0.77
CA ILE A 64 -9.84 -1.91 1.91
C ILE A 64 -10.13 -3.38 2.15
N GLU A 65 -11.39 -3.81 2.08
CA GLU A 65 -11.73 -5.21 2.24
C GLU A 65 -11.14 -6.08 1.14
N SER A 66 -11.17 -5.59 -0.10
CA SER A 66 -10.57 -6.30 -1.23
C SER A 66 -9.07 -6.46 -1.03
N LEU A 67 -8.40 -5.41 -0.54
CA LEU A 67 -6.96 -5.46 -0.25
C LEU A 67 -6.66 -6.44 0.87
N LYS A 68 -7.48 -6.49 1.91
CA LYS A 68 -7.30 -7.46 3.00
C LYS A 68 -7.42 -8.89 2.48
N LYS A 69 -8.38 -9.16 1.61
CA LYS A 69 -8.56 -10.50 1.03
C LYS A 69 -7.38 -10.88 0.14
N ALA A 70 -6.80 -9.90 -0.57
CA ALA A 70 -5.68 -10.13 -1.48
C ALA A 70 -4.33 -10.07 -0.77
N ASN A 71 -4.28 -9.77 0.52
CA ASN A 71 -3.04 -9.52 1.25
C ASN A 71 -2.05 -10.67 1.15
N GLY A 72 -2.54 -11.91 1.30
CA GLY A 72 -1.68 -13.09 1.20
C GLY A 72 -1.02 -13.19 -0.17
N ARG A 73 -1.76 -12.91 -1.24
CA ARG A 73 -1.22 -12.94 -2.59
C ARG A 73 -0.22 -11.82 -2.82
N ILE A 74 -0.52 -10.62 -2.33
CA ILE A 74 0.40 -9.49 -2.43
C ILE A 74 1.72 -9.80 -1.72
N LYS A 75 1.65 -10.35 -0.51
CA LYS A 75 2.84 -10.75 0.25
C LYS A 75 3.63 -11.83 -0.50
N SER A 76 2.95 -12.80 -1.06
CA SER A 76 3.58 -13.88 -1.81
C SER A 76 4.34 -13.33 -3.03
N ASP A 77 3.72 -12.41 -3.77
CA ASP A 77 4.34 -11.79 -4.93
C ASP A 77 5.55 -10.95 -4.53
N VAL A 78 5.47 -10.21 -3.43
CA VAL A 78 6.59 -9.41 -2.92
C VAL A 78 7.75 -10.33 -2.51
N LEU A 79 7.46 -11.41 -1.81
CA LEU A 79 8.50 -12.37 -1.41
C LEU A 79 9.17 -13.00 -2.63
N ALA A 80 8.38 -13.36 -3.64
CA ALA A 80 8.93 -13.95 -4.86
C ALA A 80 9.84 -12.97 -5.61
N SER A 81 9.51 -11.69 -5.59
CA SER A 81 10.28 -10.67 -6.28
C SER A 81 11.53 -10.25 -5.54
N THR A 82 11.53 -10.31 -4.20
CA THR A 82 12.62 -9.82 -3.38
C THR A 82 13.56 -10.90 -2.89
N GLY A 83 13.06 -12.11 -2.72
CA GLY A 83 13.81 -13.17 -2.06
C GLY A 83 13.99 -12.95 -0.56
N TRP A 84 13.23 -12.05 0.03
CA TRP A 84 13.29 -11.80 1.47
C TRP A 84 12.89 -13.05 2.26
N TYR A 85 13.48 -13.20 3.44
CA TYR A 85 13.13 -14.29 4.35
C TYR A 85 11.70 -14.11 4.87
N LYS A 86 11.28 -12.86 5.12
CA LYS A 86 9.97 -12.56 5.66
C LYS A 86 9.44 -11.25 5.10
N CYS A 87 8.18 -11.24 4.70
CA CYS A 87 7.51 -10.05 4.22
C CYS A 87 6.82 -9.32 5.38
N PRO A 88 6.88 -7.98 5.44
CA PRO A 88 6.10 -7.24 6.44
C PRO A 88 4.61 -7.50 6.27
N ASN A 89 3.87 -7.35 7.36
CA ASN A 89 2.41 -7.33 7.29
C ASN A 89 1.97 -5.99 6.72
N PHE A 90 1.12 -6.02 5.71
CA PHE A 90 0.64 -4.79 5.07
C PHE A 90 -0.70 -4.39 5.65
N LYS A 91 -0.80 -3.13 6.07
CA LYS A 91 -2.04 -2.49 6.42
C LYS A 91 -2.29 -1.37 5.41
N PHE A 92 -3.44 -1.40 4.76
CA PHE A 92 -3.79 -0.41 3.75
C PHE A 92 -4.64 0.68 4.37
N GLU A 93 -4.23 1.94 4.16
CA GLU A 93 -4.95 3.09 4.69
C GLU A 93 -5.12 4.15 3.61
N LEU A 94 -6.21 4.89 3.72
CA LEU A 94 -6.46 6.01 2.84
C LEU A 94 -5.45 7.13 3.12
N ASP A 95 -4.89 7.70 2.05
CA ASP A 95 -3.99 8.84 2.19
C ASP A 95 -4.82 10.11 2.40
N THR A 96 -4.89 10.56 3.63
CA THR A 96 -5.67 11.75 3.99
C THR A 96 -4.90 13.05 3.81
N TYR A 97 -3.61 12.97 3.52
CA TYR A 97 -2.79 14.15 3.33
C TYR A 97 -3.28 14.99 2.15
N LEU A 98 -3.63 14.34 1.05
CA LEU A 98 -4.15 15.02 -0.13
C LEU A 98 -5.45 15.77 0.15
N GLU A 99 -6.35 15.14 0.92
CA GLU A 99 -7.61 15.76 1.31
C GLU A 99 -7.39 16.99 2.19
N LYS A 100 -6.47 16.89 3.14
CA LYS A 100 -6.12 18.01 4.04
C LYS A 100 -5.53 19.16 3.25
N SER A 101 -4.66 18.87 2.29
CA SER A 101 -4.05 19.88 1.45
C SER A 101 -5.10 20.62 0.61
N LYS A 102 -6.06 19.90 0.06
CA LYS A 102 -7.17 20.49 -0.71
C LYS A 102 -8.03 21.42 0.15
N LYS A 103 -8.30 21.02 1.40
CA LYS A 103 -9.09 21.83 2.33
C LYS A 103 -8.37 23.11 2.73
N ILE A 104 -7.07 23.05 2.87
CA ILE A 104 -6.26 24.22 3.26
C ILE A 104 -6.20 25.24 2.12
N GLU A 105 -6.16 24.78 0.89
CA GLU A 105 -6.09 25.64 -0.28
C GLU A 105 -7.41 26.40 -0.55
N ASP A 106 -8.51 25.88 -0.08
CA ASP A 106 -9.81 26.54 -0.19
C ASP A 106 -9.98 27.63 0.85
#